data_1566dd1cd5c455a277706c17a08913a6
#
_entry.id   1566dd1cd5c455a277706c17a08913a6
#
_cell.length_a   1.000
_cell.length_b   1.000
_cell.length_c   1.000
_cell.angle_alpha   90.00
_cell.angle_beta   90.00
_cell.angle_gamma   90.00
#
_symmetry.space_group_name_H-M   'P 1'
#
loop_
_entity.id
_entity.type
_entity.pdbx_description
1 polymer ?
#
loop_
_entity_poly.entity_id
_entity_poly.type
_entity_poly.pdbx_seq_one_letter_code
_entity_poly.pdbx_strand_id
1 'polypeptide(L)'
;MKKTIAVYVRVSTTGQNEAGQNEAIAGWLAAHGHDPDAAVWYLDKATGANMDRPALDKLQKAIFAGRHHTVVIWRLDRLSRKMRDGINLLAGWCDAGVRVVSVTQALDLNATVGKMIAGVLLAVGEMEREAILERQRAGIDAAKKRGGVYTGRKPGTTKAAPARARKLRDKGLTQNEIATALGVSRTTINRYLHGEK
;
A
#
# COMPACT_ATOMS: atom_id res chain seq x y z
N MET A 1 -30.01 -1.97 -19.45
CA MET A 1 -29.13 -0.80 -19.19
C MET A 1 -27.94 -0.89 -20.13
N LYS A 2 -27.50 0.22 -20.73
CA LYS A 2 -26.30 0.27 -21.57
C LYS A 2 -25.07 0.03 -20.69
N LYS A 3 -24.31 -1.04 -20.93
CA LYS A 3 -23.10 -1.34 -20.19
C LYS A 3 -22.04 -0.29 -20.51
N THR A 4 -21.32 0.20 -19.51
CA THR A 4 -20.31 1.27 -19.63
C THR A 4 -18.89 0.74 -19.46
N ILE A 5 -17.91 1.54 -19.85
CA ILE A 5 -16.50 1.28 -19.57
C ILE A 5 -16.18 1.84 -18.18
N ALA A 6 -15.47 1.06 -17.39
CA ALA A 6 -14.90 1.52 -16.13
C ALA A 6 -13.39 1.74 -16.28
N VAL A 7 -12.87 2.75 -15.61
CA VAL A 7 -11.43 3.00 -15.49
C VAL A 7 -11.04 2.87 -14.02
N TYR A 8 -10.00 2.10 -13.73
CA TYR A 8 -9.47 2.02 -12.37
C TYR A 8 -8.06 2.58 -12.31
N VAL A 9 -7.87 3.55 -11.43
CA VAL A 9 -6.58 4.21 -11.18
C VAL A 9 -6.21 4.05 -9.71
N ARG A 10 -4.97 3.68 -9.44
CA ARG A 10 -4.41 3.66 -8.10
C ARG A 10 -3.12 4.47 -8.04
N VAL A 11 -3.12 5.51 -7.21
CA VAL A 11 -1.98 6.41 -7.02
C VAL A 11 -1.40 6.27 -5.62
N SER A 12 -0.09 6.52 -5.49
CA SER A 12 0.54 6.73 -4.19
C SER A 12 0.29 8.18 -3.73
N THR A 13 0.31 8.43 -2.42
CA THR A 13 0.08 9.77 -1.84
C THR A 13 1.08 10.84 -2.29
N THR A 14 2.18 10.48 -2.90
CA THR A 14 3.20 11.41 -3.42
C THR A 14 2.86 12.04 -4.77
N GLY A 15 1.67 11.80 -5.32
CA GLY A 15 1.09 12.59 -6.45
C GLY A 15 1.82 12.56 -7.80
N GLN A 16 3.04 12.06 -7.87
CA GLN A 16 3.94 12.25 -9.02
C GLN A 16 3.56 11.48 -10.30
N ASN A 17 2.54 10.64 -10.28
CA ASN A 17 2.22 9.82 -11.46
C ASN A 17 0.71 9.69 -11.78
N GLU A 18 -0.14 10.50 -11.15
CA GLU A 18 -1.59 10.47 -11.40
C GLU A 18 -1.94 11.00 -12.79
N ALA A 19 -1.40 12.19 -13.12
CA ALA A 19 -1.67 12.84 -14.39
C ALA A 19 -1.23 11.97 -15.59
N GLY A 20 -0.04 11.39 -15.53
CA GLY A 20 0.47 10.53 -16.62
C GLY A 20 -0.32 9.23 -16.78
N GLN A 21 -0.85 8.64 -15.68
CA GLN A 21 -1.73 7.48 -15.78
C GLN A 21 -3.06 7.84 -16.43
N ASN A 22 -3.66 8.94 -16.00
CA ASN A 22 -4.94 9.41 -16.53
C ASN A 22 -4.82 9.77 -18.02
N GLU A 23 -3.76 10.48 -18.41
CA GLU A 23 -3.48 10.86 -19.80
C GLU A 23 -3.29 9.62 -20.69
N ALA A 24 -2.49 8.64 -20.24
CA ALA A 24 -2.27 7.40 -20.99
C ALA A 24 -3.57 6.62 -21.19
N ILE A 25 -4.43 6.54 -20.16
CA ILE A 25 -5.71 5.83 -20.25
C ILE A 25 -6.69 6.61 -21.14
N ALA A 26 -6.79 7.92 -20.98
CA ALA A 26 -7.65 8.76 -21.83
C ALA A 26 -7.24 8.68 -23.30
N GLY A 27 -5.95 8.74 -23.58
CA GLY A 27 -5.40 8.56 -24.94
C GLY A 27 -5.74 7.19 -25.52
N TRP A 28 -5.64 6.12 -24.72
CA TRP A 28 -6.03 4.78 -25.17
C TRP A 28 -7.53 4.72 -25.50
N LEU A 29 -8.39 5.26 -24.62
CA LEU A 29 -9.84 5.30 -24.82
C LEU A 29 -10.17 6.01 -26.13
N ALA A 30 -9.64 7.21 -26.35
CA ALA A 30 -9.87 7.99 -27.57
C ALA A 30 -9.39 7.25 -28.82
N ALA A 31 -8.21 6.65 -28.79
CA ALA A 31 -7.65 5.86 -29.91
C ALA A 31 -8.50 4.64 -30.26
N HIS A 32 -9.30 4.13 -29.33
CA HIS A 32 -10.21 2.98 -29.55
C HIS A 32 -11.67 3.39 -29.75
N GLY A 33 -11.92 4.68 -30.03
CA GLY A 33 -13.27 5.17 -30.34
C GLY A 33 -14.18 5.30 -29.12
N HIS A 34 -13.61 5.41 -27.92
CA HIS A 34 -14.34 5.60 -26.66
C HIS A 34 -14.14 7.02 -26.16
N ASP A 35 -15.22 7.63 -25.72
CA ASP A 35 -15.16 8.94 -25.05
C ASP A 35 -14.64 8.78 -23.61
N PRO A 36 -13.49 9.39 -23.24
CA PRO A 36 -12.95 9.33 -21.89
C PRO A 36 -13.90 9.91 -20.83
N ASP A 37 -14.73 10.90 -21.19
CA ASP A 37 -15.68 11.55 -20.28
C ASP A 37 -16.93 10.68 -20.05
N ALA A 38 -17.23 9.77 -20.95
CA ALA A 38 -18.30 8.79 -20.80
C ALA A 38 -17.89 7.56 -19.96
N ALA A 39 -16.62 7.40 -19.64
CA ALA A 39 -16.11 6.31 -18.79
C ALA A 39 -16.35 6.62 -17.30
N VAL A 40 -16.58 5.57 -16.52
CA VAL A 40 -16.74 5.71 -15.06
C VAL A 40 -15.38 5.50 -14.40
N TRP A 41 -14.85 6.54 -13.77
CA TRP A 41 -13.53 6.53 -13.14
C TRP A 41 -13.62 6.13 -11.66
N TYR A 42 -12.78 5.21 -11.25
CA TYR A 42 -12.60 4.71 -9.88
C TYR A 42 -11.16 4.99 -9.45
N LEU A 43 -10.98 5.87 -8.46
CA LEU A 43 -9.67 6.32 -8.00
C LEU A 43 -9.44 5.94 -6.55
N ASP A 44 -8.39 5.16 -6.28
CA ASP A 44 -7.88 4.88 -4.94
C ASP A 44 -6.54 5.59 -4.70
N LYS A 45 -6.46 6.31 -3.56
CA LYS A 45 -5.21 6.89 -3.05
C LYS A 45 -4.69 5.98 -1.94
N ALA A 46 -3.67 5.16 -2.24
CA ALA A 46 -3.13 4.20 -1.29
C ALA A 46 -1.73 4.58 -0.83
N THR A 47 -1.55 4.76 0.48
CA THR A 47 -0.21 4.76 1.11
C THR A 47 0.36 3.35 1.11
N GLY A 48 1.69 3.21 1.22
CA GLY A 48 2.35 1.89 1.27
C GLY A 48 1.84 0.96 2.37
N ALA A 49 1.21 1.50 3.42
CA ALA A 49 0.71 0.79 4.61
C ALA A 49 -0.81 0.57 4.60
N ASN A 50 -1.59 1.37 3.88
CA ASN A 50 -3.05 1.25 3.88
C ASN A 50 -3.52 0.41 2.69
N MET A 51 -4.22 -0.71 2.99
CA MET A 51 -4.78 -1.64 2.01
C MET A 51 -6.25 -1.32 1.65
N ASP A 52 -6.83 -0.28 2.25
CA ASP A 52 -8.20 0.15 1.96
C ASP A 52 -8.31 0.66 0.53
N ARG A 53 -9.22 0.05 -0.23
CA ARG A 53 -9.47 0.36 -1.64
C ARG A 53 -10.97 0.52 -1.90
N PRO A 54 -11.57 1.56 -1.33
CA PRO A 54 -13.02 1.75 -1.43
C PRO A 54 -13.50 1.93 -2.88
N ALA A 55 -12.65 2.49 -3.77
CA ALA A 55 -13.00 2.61 -5.18
C ALA A 55 -12.94 1.27 -5.91
N LEU A 56 -11.96 0.40 -5.61
CA LEU A 56 -11.91 -0.96 -6.15
C LEU A 56 -13.12 -1.79 -5.70
N ASP A 57 -13.52 -1.68 -4.44
CA ASP A 57 -14.70 -2.38 -3.91
C ASP A 57 -16.00 -1.91 -4.59
N LYS A 58 -16.12 -0.60 -4.82
CA LYS A 58 -17.24 -0.05 -5.58
C LYS A 58 -17.25 -0.55 -7.02
N LEU A 59 -16.08 -0.59 -7.67
CA LEU A 59 -15.91 -1.14 -9.02
C LEU A 59 -16.33 -2.61 -9.08
N GLN A 60 -15.87 -3.45 -8.15
CA GLN A 60 -16.25 -4.86 -8.08
C GLN A 60 -17.77 -5.04 -7.94
N LYS A 61 -18.41 -4.31 -7.02
CA LYS A 61 -19.86 -4.33 -6.86
C LYS A 61 -20.58 -3.92 -8.14
N ALA A 62 -20.07 -2.93 -8.87
CA ALA A 62 -20.63 -2.48 -10.14
C ALA A 62 -20.45 -3.51 -11.26
N ILE A 63 -19.32 -4.22 -11.30
CA ILE A 63 -19.05 -5.32 -12.22
C ILE A 63 -20.03 -6.47 -12.01
N PHE A 64 -20.15 -6.95 -10.76
CA PHE A 64 -21.05 -8.06 -10.43
C PHE A 64 -22.53 -7.67 -10.58
N ALA A 65 -22.86 -6.38 -10.52
CA ALA A 65 -24.19 -5.87 -10.88
C ALA A 65 -24.39 -5.71 -12.42
N GLY A 66 -23.41 -6.13 -13.26
CA GLY A 66 -23.48 -6.08 -14.71
C GLY A 66 -23.43 -4.68 -15.32
N ARG A 67 -22.96 -3.66 -14.60
CA ARG A 67 -22.94 -2.26 -15.05
C ARG A 67 -21.82 -2.00 -16.05
N HIS A 68 -20.70 -2.72 -15.95
CA HIS A 68 -19.53 -2.55 -16.79
C HIS A 68 -19.27 -3.80 -17.62
N HIS A 69 -18.80 -3.61 -18.86
CA HIS A 69 -18.37 -4.67 -19.76
C HIS A 69 -16.88 -4.65 -20.04
N THR A 70 -16.21 -3.53 -19.71
CA THR A 70 -14.77 -3.36 -19.90
C THR A 70 -14.22 -2.57 -18.71
N VAL A 71 -13.07 -3.01 -18.20
CA VAL A 71 -12.27 -2.30 -17.21
C VAL A 71 -10.93 -1.96 -17.84
N VAL A 72 -10.59 -0.67 -17.84
CA VAL A 72 -9.31 -0.18 -18.34
C VAL A 72 -8.44 0.24 -17.16
N ILE A 73 -7.21 -0.23 -17.14
CA ILE A 73 -6.21 0.06 -16.10
C ILE A 73 -4.89 0.48 -16.75
N TRP A 74 -4.09 1.23 -16.04
CA TRP A 74 -2.78 1.61 -16.52
C TRP A 74 -1.83 0.39 -16.59
N ARG A 75 -1.74 -0.40 -15.48
CA ARG A 75 -0.92 -1.61 -15.35
C ARG A 75 -1.58 -2.61 -14.41
N LEU A 76 -1.34 -3.92 -14.61
CA LEU A 76 -1.90 -4.98 -13.77
C LEU A 76 -1.48 -4.88 -12.29
N ASP A 77 -0.26 -4.41 -11.99
CA ASP A 77 0.23 -4.23 -10.61
C ASP A 77 -0.55 -3.15 -9.84
N ARG A 78 -1.36 -2.33 -10.52
CA ARG A 78 -2.30 -1.40 -9.87
C ARG A 78 -3.48 -2.12 -9.21
N LEU A 79 -3.89 -3.27 -9.74
CA LEU A 79 -4.99 -4.07 -9.17
C LEU A 79 -4.59 -4.75 -7.86
N SER A 80 -3.42 -5.37 -7.80
CA SER A 80 -2.94 -6.05 -6.60
C SER A 80 -1.42 -6.07 -6.50
N ARG A 81 -0.92 -6.06 -5.26
CA ARG A 81 0.50 -6.30 -4.96
C ARG A 81 0.80 -7.79 -4.73
N LYS A 82 -0.22 -8.56 -4.36
CA LYS A 82 -0.10 -10.01 -4.18
C LYS A 82 -0.61 -10.71 -5.42
N MET A 83 0.20 -11.59 -5.98
CA MET A 83 -0.12 -12.34 -7.20
C MET A 83 -1.46 -13.07 -7.07
N ARG A 84 -1.67 -13.81 -5.98
CA ARG A 84 -2.90 -14.58 -5.75
C ARG A 84 -4.15 -13.70 -5.81
N ASP A 85 -4.14 -12.57 -5.09
CA ASP A 85 -5.28 -11.66 -5.02
C ASP A 85 -5.57 -11.04 -6.40
N GLY A 86 -4.50 -10.68 -7.15
CA GLY A 86 -4.61 -10.14 -8.50
C GLY A 86 -5.19 -11.15 -9.49
N ILE A 87 -4.73 -12.41 -9.46
CA ILE A 87 -5.25 -13.48 -10.31
C ILE A 87 -6.72 -13.76 -9.99
N ASN A 88 -7.07 -13.88 -8.71
CA ASN A 88 -8.46 -14.13 -8.30
C ASN A 88 -9.39 -13.01 -8.76
N LEU A 89 -8.94 -11.75 -8.63
CA LEU A 89 -9.70 -10.59 -9.07
C LEU A 89 -9.94 -10.63 -10.59
N LEU A 90 -8.88 -10.83 -11.37
CA LEU A 90 -8.95 -10.92 -12.82
C LEU A 90 -9.80 -12.11 -13.28
N ALA A 91 -9.63 -13.27 -12.63
CA ALA A 91 -10.43 -14.46 -12.91
C ALA A 91 -11.91 -14.17 -12.69
N GLY A 92 -12.28 -13.60 -11.53
CA GLY A 92 -13.67 -13.26 -11.21
C GLY A 92 -14.28 -12.26 -12.21
N TRP A 93 -13.52 -11.27 -12.67
CA TRP A 93 -14.01 -10.33 -13.67
C TRP A 93 -14.17 -10.95 -15.05
N CYS A 94 -13.21 -11.79 -15.47
CA CYS A 94 -13.34 -12.52 -16.73
C CYS A 94 -14.51 -13.52 -16.72
N ASP A 95 -14.76 -14.18 -15.57
CA ASP A 95 -15.91 -15.09 -15.42
C ASP A 95 -17.25 -14.32 -15.43
N ALA A 96 -17.26 -13.09 -14.95
CA ALA A 96 -18.39 -12.16 -15.07
C ALA A 96 -18.55 -11.59 -16.50
N GLY A 97 -17.72 -12.02 -17.46
CA GLY A 97 -17.74 -11.55 -18.85
C GLY A 97 -17.19 -10.15 -19.06
N VAL A 98 -16.34 -9.66 -18.13
CA VAL A 98 -15.70 -8.36 -18.24
C VAL A 98 -14.36 -8.47 -18.94
N ARG A 99 -14.14 -7.62 -19.95
CA ARG A 99 -12.86 -7.44 -20.62
C ARG A 99 -11.97 -6.55 -19.77
N VAL A 100 -10.73 -6.96 -19.50
CA VAL A 100 -9.76 -6.15 -18.77
C VAL A 100 -8.63 -5.74 -19.69
N VAL A 101 -8.39 -4.44 -19.80
CA VAL A 101 -7.34 -3.86 -20.63
C VAL A 101 -6.27 -3.21 -19.76
N SER A 102 -5.01 -3.61 -19.95
CA SER A 102 -3.84 -2.95 -19.38
C SER A 102 -3.12 -2.13 -20.44
N VAL A 103 -3.19 -0.79 -20.32
CA VAL A 103 -2.77 0.14 -21.39
C VAL A 103 -1.28 0.02 -21.69
N THR A 104 -0.42 0.14 -20.66
CA THR A 104 1.04 0.15 -20.87
C THR A 104 1.65 -1.21 -21.18
N GLN A 105 0.93 -2.29 -20.86
CA GLN A 105 1.38 -3.65 -21.15
C GLN A 105 0.77 -4.21 -22.43
N ALA A 106 -0.07 -3.41 -23.12
CA ALA A 106 -0.80 -3.80 -24.34
C ALA A 106 -1.55 -5.14 -24.19
N LEU A 107 -2.15 -5.36 -23.00
CA LEU A 107 -2.83 -6.61 -22.69
C LEU A 107 -4.35 -6.42 -22.72
N ASP A 108 -5.00 -7.39 -23.36
CA ASP A 108 -6.45 -7.49 -23.47
C ASP A 108 -6.88 -8.86 -22.93
N LEU A 109 -7.47 -8.85 -21.74
CA LEU A 109 -7.72 -10.06 -20.96
C LEU A 109 -9.21 -10.38 -20.94
N ASN A 110 -9.66 -11.11 -21.95
CA ASN A 110 -11.04 -11.60 -22.03
C ASN A 110 -11.12 -13.13 -22.12
N ALA A 111 -9.99 -13.83 -22.17
CA ALA A 111 -9.93 -15.27 -22.37
C ALA A 111 -9.00 -15.96 -21.36
N THR A 112 -9.03 -17.31 -21.32
CA THR A 112 -8.20 -18.13 -20.42
C THR A 112 -6.70 -17.85 -20.57
N VAL A 113 -6.22 -17.63 -21.80
CA VAL A 113 -4.82 -17.27 -22.07
C VAL A 113 -4.45 -15.92 -21.44
N GLY A 114 -5.35 -14.94 -21.48
CA GLY A 114 -5.17 -13.64 -20.80
C GLY A 114 -5.01 -13.79 -19.28
N LYS A 115 -5.77 -14.69 -18.65
CA LYS A 115 -5.62 -15.00 -17.21
C LYS A 115 -4.24 -15.57 -16.90
N MET A 116 -3.72 -16.49 -17.73
CA MET A 116 -2.39 -17.08 -17.55
C MET A 116 -1.28 -16.03 -17.69
N ILE A 117 -1.35 -15.19 -18.72
CA ILE A 117 -0.38 -14.11 -18.96
C ILE A 117 -0.42 -13.11 -17.80
N ALA A 118 -1.61 -12.72 -17.34
CA ALA A 118 -1.77 -11.85 -16.20
C ALA A 118 -1.11 -12.43 -14.92
N GLY A 119 -1.27 -13.74 -14.69
CA GLY A 119 -0.63 -14.44 -13.59
C GLY A 119 0.90 -14.36 -13.65
N VAL A 120 1.48 -14.61 -14.81
CA VAL A 120 2.93 -14.54 -15.03
C VAL A 120 3.45 -13.12 -14.78
N LEU A 121 2.77 -12.09 -15.30
CA LEU A 121 3.18 -10.70 -15.12
C LEU A 121 3.10 -10.24 -13.66
N LEU A 122 2.07 -10.68 -12.92
CA LEU A 122 1.98 -10.42 -11.49
C LEU A 122 3.09 -11.11 -10.72
N ALA A 123 3.45 -12.35 -11.09
CA ALA A 123 4.57 -13.08 -10.49
C ALA A 123 5.91 -12.37 -10.71
N VAL A 124 6.17 -11.91 -11.94
CA VAL A 124 7.39 -11.14 -12.25
C VAL A 124 7.47 -9.85 -11.43
N GLY A 125 6.35 -9.11 -11.30
CA GLY A 125 6.30 -7.91 -10.48
C GLY A 125 6.54 -8.17 -8.99
N GLU A 126 6.11 -9.32 -8.47
CA GLU A 126 6.37 -9.74 -7.09
C GLU A 126 7.85 -10.09 -6.88
N MET A 127 8.45 -10.85 -7.80
CA MET A 127 9.87 -11.18 -7.79
C MET A 127 10.77 -9.93 -7.82
N GLU A 128 10.45 -8.94 -8.68
CA GLU A 128 11.19 -7.67 -8.73
C GLU A 128 11.14 -6.95 -7.38
N ARG A 129 9.98 -6.95 -6.73
CA ARG A 129 9.80 -6.31 -5.42
C ARG A 129 10.59 -7.04 -4.33
N GLU A 130 10.58 -8.36 -4.32
CA GLU A 130 11.38 -9.17 -3.38
C GLU A 130 12.86 -8.89 -3.56
N ALA A 131 13.36 -8.84 -4.79
CA ALA A 131 14.74 -8.52 -5.10
C ALA A 131 15.14 -7.09 -4.64
N ILE A 132 14.22 -6.12 -4.68
CA ILE A 132 14.46 -4.77 -4.14
C ILE A 132 14.55 -4.82 -2.62
N LEU A 133 13.64 -5.52 -1.95
CA LEU A 133 13.64 -5.66 -0.48
C LEU A 133 14.89 -6.38 0.02
N GLU A 134 15.34 -7.42 -0.69
CA GLU A 134 16.57 -8.13 -0.37
C GLU A 134 17.78 -7.22 -0.47
N ARG A 135 17.91 -6.46 -1.57
CA ARG A 135 18.98 -5.47 -1.73
C ARG A 135 18.95 -4.38 -0.64
N GLN A 136 17.77 -3.93 -0.24
CA GLN A 136 17.61 -2.97 0.87
C GLN A 136 18.09 -3.58 2.18
N ARG A 137 17.67 -4.82 2.50
CA ARG A 137 18.12 -5.54 3.71
C ARG A 137 19.64 -5.69 3.73
N ALA A 138 20.22 -6.18 2.65
CA ALA A 138 21.67 -6.31 2.52
C ALA A 138 22.37 -4.97 2.71
N GLY A 139 21.84 -3.88 2.15
CA GLY A 139 22.36 -2.52 2.34
C GLY A 139 22.29 -2.03 3.80
N ILE A 140 21.17 -2.29 4.48
CA ILE A 140 20.99 -1.97 5.91
C ILE A 140 21.97 -2.77 6.78
N ASP A 141 22.13 -4.07 6.51
CA ASP A 141 23.03 -4.93 7.27
C ASP A 141 24.50 -4.54 7.07
N ALA A 142 24.89 -4.21 5.84
CA ALA A 142 26.21 -3.66 5.54
C ALA A 142 26.44 -2.31 6.25
N ALA A 143 25.44 -1.45 6.32
CA ALA A 143 25.52 -0.18 7.02
C ALA A 143 25.62 -0.35 8.54
N LYS A 144 24.86 -1.30 9.12
CA LYS A 144 24.96 -1.66 10.54
C LYS A 144 26.33 -2.20 10.91
N LYS A 145 26.91 -3.08 10.06
CA LYS A 145 28.27 -3.64 10.27
C LYS A 145 29.34 -2.54 10.23
N ARG A 146 29.20 -1.50 9.40
CA ARG A 146 30.11 -0.34 9.37
C ARG A 146 29.99 0.55 10.60
N GLY A 147 28.90 0.46 11.37
CA GLY A 147 28.65 1.27 12.57
C GLY A 147 28.20 2.70 12.25
N GLY A 148 27.79 3.43 13.29
CA GLY A 148 27.41 4.86 13.18
C GLY A 148 26.00 5.14 12.63
N VAL A 149 25.30 4.13 12.06
CA VAL A 149 23.94 4.23 11.56
C VAL A 149 23.05 3.13 12.17
N TYR A 150 21.75 3.37 12.23
CA TYR A 150 20.76 2.46 12.83
C TYR A 150 21.05 2.08 14.30
N THR A 151 21.71 2.96 15.03
CA THR A 151 22.08 2.76 16.46
C THR A 151 20.91 2.96 17.41
N GLY A 152 19.71 3.14 16.87
CA GLY A 152 18.53 3.43 17.65
C GLY A 152 18.48 4.90 18.16
N ARG A 153 17.69 5.12 19.20
CA ARG A 153 17.57 6.43 19.79
C ARG A 153 18.85 6.76 20.58
N LYS A 154 19.43 7.97 20.37
CA LYS A 154 20.60 8.43 21.12
C LYS A 154 20.35 8.36 22.63
N PRO A 155 21.28 7.81 23.42
CA PRO A 155 21.18 7.86 24.88
C PRO A 155 20.99 9.31 25.36
N GLY A 156 20.17 9.53 26.38
CA GLY A 156 19.93 10.88 26.91
C GLY A 156 18.85 11.73 26.23
N THR A 157 18.26 11.27 25.11
CA THR A 157 17.18 12.00 24.43
C THR A 157 15.78 11.73 24.99
N THR A 158 15.67 11.04 26.11
CA THR A 158 14.39 10.76 26.80
C THR A 158 13.98 11.98 27.62
N LYS A 159 12.73 12.47 27.46
CA LYS A 159 12.19 13.61 28.20
C LYS A 159 12.17 13.42 29.72
N ALA A 160 12.12 12.18 30.22
CA ALA A 160 12.15 11.87 31.66
C ALA A 160 13.46 11.14 31.99
N ALA A 161 14.27 11.77 32.86
CA ALA A 161 15.52 11.17 33.34
C ALA A 161 15.23 10.19 34.50
N PRO A 162 15.78 8.95 34.48
CA PRO A 162 15.63 8.00 35.58
C PRO A 162 16.05 8.56 36.92
N ALA A 163 17.08 9.41 36.96
CA ALA A 163 17.57 10.09 38.15
C ALA A 163 16.49 11.00 38.82
N ARG A 164 15.62 11.63 38.02
CA ARG A 164 14.53 12.46 38.54
C ARG A 164 13.42 11.60 39.17
N ALA A 165 13.13 10.43 38.58
CA ALA A 165 12.18 9.49 39.17
C ALA A 165 12.67 8.96 40.53
N ARG A 166 13.95 8.63 40.64
CA ARG A 166 14.57 8.18 41.92
C ARG A 166 14.50 9.28 43.00
N LYS A 167 14.86 10.53 42.68
CA LYS A 167 14.74 11.65 43.61
C LYS A 167 13.32 11.88 44.11
N LEU A 168 12.31 11.69 43.26
CA LEU A 168 10.91 11.81 43.67
C LEU A 168 10.49 10.63 44.55
N ARG A 169 11.03 9.43 44.31
CA ARG A 169 10.80 8.25 45.15
C ARG A 169 11.42 8.44 46.55
N ASP A 170 12.63 8.97 46.60
CA ASP A 170 13.33 9.28 47.89
C ASP A 170 12.57 10.33 48.74
N LYS A 171 11.77 11.21 48.09
CA LYS A 171 10.86 12.13 48.73
C LYS A 171 9.53 11.50 49.18
N GLY A 172 9.36 10.18 49.03
CA GLY A 172 8.20 9.43 49.50
C GLY A 172 7.03 9.34 48.52
N LEU A 173 7.16 9.85 47.28
CA LEU A 173 6.09 9.79 46.31
C LEU A 173 5.86 8.33 45.81
N THR A 174 4.60 8.02 45.60
CA THR A 174 4.19 6.73 44.99
C THR A 174 4.54 6.68 43.50
N GLN A 175 4.61 5.48 42.92
CA GLN A 175 4.89 5.32 41.51
C GLN A 175 3.85 6.02 40.59
N ASN A 176 2.58 6.09 41.03
CA ASN A 176 1.53 6.79 40.29
C ASN A 176 1.73 8.32 40.30
N GLU A 177 2.06 8.87 41.43
CA GLU A 177 2.35 10.31 41.56
C GLU A 177 3.59 10.70 40.76
N ILE A 178 4.64 9.87 40.78
CA ILE A 178 5.85 10.08 39.98
C ILE A 178 5.51 9.99 38.47
N ALA A 179 4.67 9.05 38.08
CA ALA A 179 4.22 8.91 36.69
C ALA A 179 3.50 10.16 36.19
N THR A 180 2.57 10.67 36.98
CA THR A 180 1.85 11.92 36.73
C THR A 180 2.78 13.13 36.67
N ALA A 181 3.68 13.26 37.65
CA ALA A 181 4.63 14.38 37.75
C ALA A 181 5.65 14.43 36.59
N LEU A 182 5.99 13.27 36.01
CA LEU A 182 6.96 13.18 34.91
C LEU A 182 6.28 12.98 33.52
N GLY A 183 4.95 12.90 33.47
CA GLY A 183 4.21 12.72 32.21
C GLY A 183 4.54 11.41 31.50
N VAL A 184 4.77 10.33 32.24
CA VAL A 184 5.11 8.99 31.70
C VAL A 184 4.22 7.91 32.31
N SER A 185 4.17 6.72 31.70
CA SER A 185 3.40 5.61 32.23
C SER A 185 4.00 5.06 33.54
N ARG A 186 3.15 4.47 34.40
CA ARG A 186 3.59 3.75 35.61
C ARG A 186 4.61 2.65 35.29
N THR A 187 4.41 1.93 34.17
CA THR A 187 5.35 0.90 33.71
C THR A 187 6.74 1.47 33.43
N THR A 188 6.80 2.70 32.87
CA THR A 188 8.06 3.40 32.64
C THR A 188 8.74 3.77 33.96
N ILE A 189 7.97 4.22 34.97
CA ILE A 189 8.50 4.52 36.31
C ILE A 189 9.03 3.27 36.98
N ASN A 190 8.30 2.14 36.89
CA ASN A 190 8.76 0.87 37.43
C ASN A 190 10.13 0.47 36.85
N ARG A 191 10.30 0.60 35.53
CA ARG A 191 11.58 0.35 34.86
C ARG A 191 12.69 1.32 35.31
N TYR A 192 12.38 2.59 35.55
CA TYR A 192 13.36 3.57 36.03
C TYR A 192 13.83 3.32 37.47
N LEU A 193 12.94 2.80 38.32
CA LEU A 193 13.25 2.55 39.72
C LEU A 193 13.95 1.21 39.94
N HIS A 194 13.62 0.19 39.17
CA HIS A 194 14.13 -1.18 39.36
C HIS A 194 15.27 -1.55 38.41
N GLY A 195 15.58 -0.68 37.41
CA GLY A 195 16.73 -0.84 36.52
C GLY A 195 16.75 -2.20 35.79
N GLU A 196 16.24 -2.30 34.60
CA GLU A 196 16.66 -3.41 33.74
C GLU A 196 18.14 -3.20 33.39
N LYS A 197 18.93 -4.22 33.72
CA LYS A 197 20.31 -4.38 33.24
C LYS A 197 20.33 -4.54 31.73
#